data_77f0a97c03d1199df907918a40f82853
#
_entry.id   77f0a97c03d1199df907918a40f82853
#
_cell.length_a   1.000
_cell.length_b   1.000
_cell.length_c   1.000
_cell.angle_alpha   90.00
_cell.angle_beta   90.00
_cell.angle_gamma   90.00
#
_symmetry.space_group_name_H-M   'P 1'
#
loop_
_entity.id
_entity.type
_entity.pdbx_description
1 polymer ?
#
loop_
_entity_poly.entity_id
_entity_poly.type
_entity_poly.pdbx_seq_one_letter_code
_entity_poly.pdbx_strand_id
1 'polypeptide(L)'
;GMIVWTLLTHFLIKIKHFALPITILLSLLIGLSPWNNYQYSIGRIFTFLPFFMVGAVYGKSIMQKIQQFKFSTVLGGLILVGIVSFVYFTQINQFWLYGSLSYTQLKVSAWEGAWMRMGYLLISSLGILAVFGLVKKLNPCFIQLGKNTLPVYLLHGFVVVLIAHYFKLDLNIYVEIGMCIVWSVLTCWLLQQQFFDTVLRKMSLWLMKPIEKLGLK
;
A
#
# COMPACT_ATOMS: atom_id res chain seq x y z
N GLY A 1 -6.53 -1.79 -8.76
CA GLY A 1 -6.73 -1.98 -7.31
C GLY A 1 -7.70 -0.98 -6.71
N MET A 2 -7.39 0.35 -6.73
CA MET A 2 -8.19 1.38 -6.04
C MET A 2 -9.66 1.41 -6.46
N ILE A 3 -9.97 1.34 -7.75
CA ILE A 3 -11.36 1.33 -8.24
C ILE A 3 -12.13 0.13 -7.64
N VAL A 4 -11.52 -1.05 -7.65
CA VAL A 4 -12.13 -2.27 -7.09
C VAL A 4 -12.34 -2.12 -5.60
N TRP A 5 -11.37 -1.57 -4.85
CA TRP A 5 -11.51 -1.33 -3.42
C TRP A 5 -12.61 -0.33 -3.10
N THR A 6 -12.72 0.76 -3.86
CA THR A 6 -13.79 1.75 -3.66
C THR A 6 -15.17 1.13 -3.87
N LEU A 7 -15.33 0.33 -4.94
CA LEU A 7 -16.59 -0.38 -5.21
C LEU A 7 -16.91 -1.40 -4.12
N LEU A 8 -15.95 -2.27 -3.78
CA LEU A 8 -16.14 -3.28 -2.75
C LEU A 8 -16.45 -2.66 -1.39
N THR A 9 -15.75 -1.58 -1.02
CA THR A 9 -15.96 -0.87 0.24
C THR A 9 -17.37 -0.29 0.32
N HIS A 10 -17.90 0.25 -0.78
CA HIS A 10 -19.26 0.77 -0.80
C HIS A 10 -20.30 -0.29 -0.42
N PHE A 11 -20.12 -1.54 -0.86
CA PHE A 11 -20.98 -2.65 -0.48
C PHE A 11 -20.69 -3.18 0.93
N LEU A 12 -19.42 -3.34 1.28
CA LEU A 12 -18.98 -3.93 2.54
C LEU A 12 -19.31 -3.03 3.75
N ILE A 13 -19.26 -1.70 3.63
CA ILE A 13 -19.62 -0.77 4.71
C ILE A 13 -21.07 -1.01 5.16
N LYS A 14 -21.96 -1.43 4.27
CA LYS A 14 -23.37 -1.73 4.62
C LYS A 14 -23.50 -2.89 5.60
N ILE A 15 -22.53 -3.81 5.61
CA ILE A 15 -22.52 -5.00 6.48
C ILE A 15 -21.91 -4.67 7.86
N LYS A 16 -21.40 -3.42 8.07
CA LYS A 16 -20.85 -2.91 9.35
C LYS A 16 -19.82 -3.85 9.99
N HIS A 17 -20.20 -4.54 11.06
CA HIS A 17 -19.29 -5.34 11.89
C HIS A 17 -18.65 -6.55 11.17
N PHE A 18 -19.31 -7.09 10.14
CA PHE A 18 -18.81 -8.23 9.38
C PHE A 18 -17.85 -7.85 8.24
N ALA A 19 -17.77 -6.56 7.90
CA ALA A 19 -16.95 -6.09 6.78
C ALA A 19 -15.46 -6.45 6.95
N LEU A 20 -14.89 -6.21 8.12
CA LEU A 20 -13.48 -6.51 8.40
C LEU A 20 -13.20 -8.02 8.43
N PRO A 21 -13.92 -8.86 9.17
CA PRO A 21 -13.76 -10.31 9.11
C PRO A 21 -13.87 -10.89 7.69
N ILE A 22 -14.83 -10.43 6.90
CA ILE A 22 -15.01 -10.88 5.51
C ILE A 22 -13.80 -10.51 4.65
N THR A 23 -13.27 -9.29 4.78
CA THR A 23 -12.08 -8.88 3.99
C THR A 23 -10.83 -9.64 4.39
N ILE A 24 -10.64 -9.96 5.67
CA ILE A 24 -9.56 -10.83 6.14
C ILE A 24 -9.73 -12.23 5.55
N LEU A 25 -10.93 -12.80 5.63
CA LEU A 25 -11.21 -14.11 5.05
C LEU A 25 -10.92 -14.14 3.54
N LEU A 26 -11.37 -13.14 2.79
CA LEU A 26 -11.06 -13.02 1.36
C LEU A 26 -9.55 -12.92 1.09
N SER A 27 -8.83 -12.19 1.94
CA SER A 27 -7.36 -12.09 1.87
C SER A 27 -6.66 -13.44 2.09
N LEU A 28 -7.20 -14.31 2.95
CA LEU A 28 -6.67 -15.65 3.17
C LEU A 28 -7.04 -16.60 2.02
N LEU A 29 -8.29 -16.57 1.57
CA LEU A 29 -8.81 -17.44 0.52
C LEU A 29 -8.16 -17.21 -0.85
N ILE A 30 -7.78 -15.98 -1.18
CA ILE A 30 -7.13 -15.69 -2.46
C ILE A 30 -5.80 -16.42 -2.61
N GLY A 31 -5.14 -16.78 -1.51
CA GLY A 31 -3.93 -17.58 -1.52
C GLY A 31 -4.13 -19.03 -2.01
N LEU A 32 -5.35 -19.55 -1.94
CA LEU A 32 -5.73 -20.87 -2.46
C LEU A 32 -6.00 -20.84 -3.97
N SER A 33 -6.27 -19.65 -4.52
CA SER A 33 -6.68 -19.51 -5.91
C SER A 33 -5.50 -19.67 -6.87
N PRO A 34 -5.62 -20.51 -7.91
CA PRO A 34 -4.60 -20.61 -8.97
C PRO A 34 -4.52 -19.34 -9.84
N TRP A 35 -5.56 -18.49 -9.81
CA TRP A 35 -5.59 -17.19 -10.50
C TRP A 35 -4.73 -16.13 -9.83
N ASN A 36 -4.24 -16.42 -8.61
CA ASN A 36 -3.34 -15.53 -7.91
C ASN A 36 -1.93 -15.67 -8.51
N ASN A 37 -1.62 -14.84 -9.49
CA ASN A 37 -0.31 -14.78 -10.10
C ASN A 37 0.21 -13.32 -10.15
N TYR A 38 1.49 -13.20 -10.40
CA TYR A 38 2.16 -11.89 -10.43
C TYR A 38 1.60 -10.95 -11.49
N GLN A 39 1.20 -11.48 -12.66
CA GLN A 39 0.80 -10.69 -13.83
C GLN A 39 -0.51 -9.93 -13.62
N TYR A 40 -1.55 -10.59 -13.13
CA TYR A 40 -2.88 -9.97 -12.99
C TYR A 40 -3.09 -9.18 -11.70
N SER A 41 -2.16 -9.29 -10.74
CA SER A 41 -2.23 -8.59 -9.44
C SER A 41 -3.54 -8.77 -8.66
N ILE A 42 -4.35 -9.78 -8.98
CA ILE A 42 -5.63 -10.07 -8.32
C ILE A 42 -5.39 -10.35 -6.84
N GLY A 43 -4.36 -11.14 -6.53
CA GLY A 43 -4.01 -11.44 -5.15
C GLY A 43 -3.71 -10.19 -4.31
N ARG A 44 -3.04 -9.20 -4.89
CA ARG A 44 -2.77 -7.93 -4.20
C ARG A 44 -4.04 -7.18 -3.85
N ILE A 45 -5.03 -7.18 -4.73
CA ILE A 45 -6.31 -6.50 -4.49
C ILE A 45 -6.96 -7.05 -3.24
N PHE A 46 -7.07 -8.36 -3.10
CA PHE A 46 -7.71 -8.99 -1.94
C PHE A 46 -6.81 -8.99 -0.69
N THR A 47 -5.49 -9.15 -0.85
CA THR A 47 -4.55 -9.13 0.27
C THR A 47 -4.51 -7.76 0.96
N PHE A 48 -4.61 -6.66 0.21
CA PHE A 48 -4.59 -5.31 0.79
C PHE A 48 -5.98 -4.75 1.11
N LEU A 49 -7.05 -5.44 0.72
CA LEU A 49 -8.43 -5.02 1.00
C LEU A 49 -8.73 -4.79 2.49
N PRO A 50 -8.27 -5.62 3.45
CA PRO A 50 -8.47 -5.36 4.88
C PRO A 50 -7.90 -4.03 5.33
N PHE A 51 -6.70 -3.66 4.88
CA PHE A 51 -6.07 -2.38 5.23
C PHE A 51 -6.86 -1.20 4.69
N PHE A 52 -7.35 -1.31 3.45
CA PHE A 52 -8.19 -0.29 2.85
C PHE A 52 -9.50 -0.11 3.64
N MET A 53 -10.13 -1.22 4.05
CA MET A 53 -11.35 -1.20 4.86
C MET A 53 -11.12 -0.56 6.24
N VAL A 54 -10.04 -0.93 6.93
CA VAL A 54 -9.68 -0.31 8.22
C VAL A 54 -9.44 1.19 8.04
N GLY A 55 -8.72 1.57 6.99
CA GLY A 55 -8.48 2.98 6.67
C GLY A 55 -9.77 3.77 6.40
N ALA A 56 -10.68 3.20 5.60
CA ALA A 56 -11.95 3.84 5.24
C ALA A 56 -12.91 3.98 6.43
N VAL A 57 -12.99 2.97 7.30
CA VAL A 57 -13.97 2.94 8.41
C VAL A 57 -13.40 3.55 9.68
N TYR A 58 -12.17 3.18 10.04
CA TYR A 58 -11.55 3.52 11.33
C TYR A 58 -10.38 4.49 11.24
N GLY A 59 -9.93 4.86 10.04
CA GLY A 59 -8.71 5.64 9.83
C GLY A 59 -8.68 6.94 10.63
N LYS A 60 -9.77 7.71 10.64
CA LYS A 60 -9.88 8.95 11.42
C LYS A 60 -9.72 8.72 12.93
N SER A 61 -10.41 7.70 13.46
CA SER A 61 -10.35 7.36 14.88
C SER A 61 -8.96 6.85 15.30
N ILE A 62 -8.34 6.01 14.46
CA ILE A 62 -6.98 5.51 14.68
C ILE A 62 -5.98 6.67 14.71
N MET A 63 -6.05 7.57 13.73
CA MET A 63 -5.18 8.74 13.68
C MET A 63 -5.32 9.64 14.90
N GLN A 64 -6.56 9.90 15.36
CA GLN A 64 -6.81 10.68 16.57
C GLN A 64 -6.18 10.02 17.81
N LYS A 65 -6.34 8.71 17.98
CA LYS A 65 -5.74 7.96 19.09
C LYS A 65 -4.22 8.00 19.06
N ILE A 66 -3.61 7.83 17.88
CA ILE A 66 -2.15 7.94 17.71
C ILE A 66 -1.67 9.34 18.06
N GLN A 67 -2.39 10.39 17.65
CA GLN A 67 -2.05 11.77 17.95
C GLN A 67 -2.12 12.08 19.46
N GLN A 68 -3.08 11.53 20.16
CA GLN A 68 -3.24 11.70 21.61
C GLN A 68 -2.20 10.90 22.41
N PHE A 69 -1.73 9.77 21.89
CA PHE A 69 -0.80 8.92 22.62
C PHE A 69 0.61 9.53 22.69
N LYS A 70 1.04 9.90 23.89
CA LYS A 70 2.29 10.65 24.13
C LYS A 70 3.55 9.92 23.61
N PHE A 71 3.60 8.62 23.76
CA PHE A 71 4.76 7.79 23.41
C PHE A 71 4.67 7.17 22.00
N SER A 72 3.72 7.57 21.17
CA SER A 72 3.50 6.99 19.84
C SER A 72 4.73 6.99 18.94
N THR A 73 5.56 8.05 19.02
CA THR A 73 6.79 8.17 18.21
C THR A 73 7.88 7.19 18.66
N VAL A 74 8.09 7.04 19.97
CA VAL A 74 9.09 6.11 20.51
C VAL A 74 8.67 4.67 20.24
N LEU A 75 7.40 4.34 20.52
CA LEU A 75 6.86 3.03 20.26
C LEU A 75 6.88 2.69 18.78
N GLY A 76 6.54 3.64 17.90
CA GLY A 76 6.63 3.48 16.46
C GLY A 76 8.05 3.18 15.99
N GLY A 77 9.05 3.89 16.53
CA GLY A 77 10.46 3.60 16.25
C GLY A 77 10.89 2.21 16.68
N LEU A 78 10.53 1.80 17.91
CA LEU A 78 10.85 0.46 18.43
C LEU A 78 10.20 -0.65 17.59
N ILE A 79 8.93 -0.49 17.21
CA ILE A 79 8.22 -1.46 16.35
C ILE A 79 8.91 -1.58 14.99
N LEU A 80 9.29 -0.46 14.35
CA LEU A 80 9.97 -0.52 13.05
C LEU A 80 11.34 -1.18 13.15
N VAL A 81 12.13 -0.87 14.17
CA VAL A 81 13.42 -1.54 14.42
C VAL A 81 13.18 -3.04 14.63
N GLY A 82 12.17 -3.43 15.40
CA GLY A 82 11.78 -4.83 15.60
C GLY A 82 11.39 -5.53 14.30
N ILE A 83 10.58 -4.88 13.45
CA ILE A 83 10.17 -5.44 12.14
C ILE A 83 11.38 -5.59 11.22
N VAL A 84 12.25 -4.57 11.12
CA VAL A 84 13.46 -4.63 10.28
C VAL A 84 14.39 -5.74 10.76
N SER A 85 14.63 -5.84 12.05
CA SER A 85 15.43 -6.91 12.65
C SER A 85 14.83 -8.29 12.36
N PHE A 86 13.53 -8.44 12.55
CA PHE A 86 12.82 -9.70 12.26
C PHE A 86 12.97 -10.11 10.79
N VAL A 87 12.74 -9.18 9.86
CA VAL A 87 12.90 -9.43 8.40
C VAL A 87 14.34 -9.80 8.06
N TYR A 88 15.32 -9.11 8.65
CA TYR A 88 16.74 -9.37 8.41
C TYR A 88 17.15 -10.78 8.88
N PHE A 89 16.75 -11.20 10.08
CA PHE A 89 17.13 -12.50 10.61
C PHE A 89 16.35 -13.68 10.00
N THR A 90 15.10 -13.46 9.59
CA THR A 90 14.25 -14.53 9.03
C THR A 90 14.37 -14.69 7.53
N GLN A 91 15.04 -13.74 6.82
CA GLN A 91 15.19 -13.74 5.35
C GLN A 91 13.89 -14.07 4.61
N ILE A 92 12.82 -13.38 5.00
CA ILE A 92 11.47 -13.61 4.50
C ILE A 92 11.42 -13.45 2.99
N ASN A 93 10.80 -14.41 2.30
CA ASN A 93 10.53 -14.28 0.89
C ASN A 93 9.59 -13.10 0.62
N GLN A 94 10.05 -12.14 -0.17
CA GLN A 94 9.33 -10.91 -0.51
C GLN A 94 7.92 -11.13 -1.07
N PHE A 95 7.66 -12.24 -1.75
CA PHE A 95 6.37 -12.55 -2.35
C PHE A 95 5.25 -12.73 -1.32
N TRP A 96 5.58 -13.06 -0.07
CA TRP A 96 4.62 -13.06 1.03
C TRP A 96 4.08 -11.67 1.33
N LEU A 97 4.96 -10.67 1.37
CA LEU A 97 4.59 -9.27 1.60
C LEU A 97 3.81 -8.69 0.41
N TYR A 98 4.17 -9.08 -0.81
CA TYR A 98 3.44 -8.66 -2.01
C TYR A 98 2.05 -9.29 -2.13
N GLY A 99 1.80 -10.46 -1.54
CA GLY A 99 0.52 -11.16 -1.65
C GLY A 99 0.13 -11.56 -3.07
N SER A 100 1.13 -11.66 -3.98
CA SER A 100 0.91 -11.87 -5.42
C SER A 100 0.98 -13.32 -5.86
N LEU A 101 1.36 -14.24 -4.98
CA LEU A 101 1.47 -15.66 -5.28
C LEU A 101 0.50 -16.50 -4.47
N SER A 102 0.09 -17.64 -5.04
CA SER A 102 -0.70 -18.65 -4.34
C SER A 102 0.16 -19.47 -3.38
N TYR A 103 -0.46 -20.15 -2.43
CA TYR A 103 0.25 -21.00 -1.48
C TYR A 103 0.98 -22.15 -2.17
N THR A 104 0.40 -22.72 -3.24
CA THR A 104 1.03 -23.75 -4.07
C THR A 104 2.30 -23.25 -4.75
N GLN A 105 2.29 -22.03 -5.27
CA GLN A 105 3.48 -21.40 -5.88
C GLN A 105 4.56 -21.08 -4.85
N LEU A 106 4.17 -20.82 -3.59
CA LEU A 106 5.08 -20.63 -2.47
C LEU A 106 5.53 -21.95 -1.82
N LYS A 107 5.08 -23.09 -2.37
CA LYS A 107 5.43 -24.46 -1.92
C LYS A 107 5.07 -24.72 -0.45
N VAL A 108 3.95 -24.19 0.03
CA VAL A 108 3.42 -24.42 1.38
C VAL A 108 2.02 -25.02 1.31
N SER A 109 1.63 -25.72 2.38
CA SER A 109 0.28 -26.23 2.53
C SER A 109 -0.73 -25.08 2.68
N ALA A 110 -2.00 -25.33 2.41
CA ALA A 110 -3.08 -24.35 2.54
C ALA A 110 -3.16 -23.79 3.98
N TRP A 111 -2.99 -24.66 4.97
CA TRP A 111 -3.04 -24.30 6.40
C TRP A 111 -1.86 -23.44 6.83
N GLU A 112 -0.64 -23.88 6.52
CA GLU A 112 0.57 -23.10 6.79
C GLU A 112 0.56 -21.76 6.09
N GLY A 113 0.13 -21.72 4.82
CA GLY A 113 0.00 -20.51 4.05
C GLY A 113 -0.98 -19.52 4.64
N ALA A 114 -2.12 -19.99 5.17
CA ALA A 114 -3.10 -19.14 5.84
C ALA A 114 -2.54 -18.53 7.13
N TRP A 115 -1.85 -19.31 7.97
CA TRP A 115 -1.20 -18.81 9.18
C TRP A 115 -0.08 -17.81 8.88
N MET A 116 0.78 -18.13 7.92
CA MET A 116 1.82 -17.21 7.48
C MET A 116 1.20 -15.88 7.00
N ARG A 117 0.17 -15.93 6.16
CA ARG A 117 -0.49 -14.70 5.67
C ARG A 117 -1.14 -13.90 6.78
N MET A 118 -1.75 -14.56 7.77
CA MET A 118 -2.28 -13.89 8.96
C MET A 118 -1.16 -13.17 9.73
N GLY A 119 -0.02 -13.83 9.93
CA GLY A 119 1.17 -13.22 10.55
C GLY A 119 1.66 -11.98 9.80
N TYR A 120 1.73 -12.05 8.46
CA TYR A 120 2.12 -10.89 7.64
C TYR A 120 1.12 -9.74 7.69
N LEU A 121 -0.18 -10.03 7.72
CA LEU A 121 -1.21 -9.01 7.92
C LEU A 121 -1.03 -8.30 9.26
N LEU A 122 -0.71 -9.03 10.33
CA LEU A 122 -0.44 -8.44 11.65
C LEU A 122 0.84 -7.58 11.64
N ILE A 123 1.94 -8.09 11.12
CA ILE A 123 3.21 -7.35 11.01
C ILE A 123 3.02 -6.08 10.17
N SER A 124 2.32 -6.18 9.04
CA SER A 124 2.04 -5.01 8.19
C SER A 124 1.15 -3.99 8.90
N SER A 125 0.15 -4.45 9.68
CA SER A 125 -0.69 -3.56 10.49
C SER A 125 0.14 -2.80 11.53
N LEU A 126 1.02 -3.50 12.24
CA LEU A 126 1.95 -2.88 13.20
C LEU A 126 2.89 -1.89 12.51
N GLY A 127 3.42 -2.23 11.34
CA GLY A 127 4.25 -1.34 10.54
C GLY A 127 3.53 -0.05 10.13
N ILE A 128 2.28 -0.16 9.66
CA ILE A 128 1.44 1.00 9.32
C ILE A 128 1.24 1.90 10.54
N LEU A 129 0.85 1.32 11.70
CA LEU A 129 0.66 2.08 12.93
C LEU A 129 1.96 2.73 13.42
N ALA A 130 3.10 2.04 13.29
CA ALA A 130 4.40 2.55 13.64
C ALA A 130 4.80 3.75 12.78
N VAL A 131 4.61 3.68 11.46
CA VAL A 131 4.85 4.80 10.54
C VAL A 131 3.98 5.99 10.91
N PHE A 132 2.68 5.81 11.16
CA PHE A 132 1.80 6.90 11.59
C PHE A 132 2.23 7.51 12.93
N GLY A 133 2.76 6.70 13.85
CA GLY A 133 3.32 7.18 15.12
C GLY A 133 4.53 8.09 14.93
N LEU A 134 5.41 7.77 13.98
CA LEU A 134 6.58 8.58 13.64
C LEU A 134 6.21 9.88 12.91
N VAL A 135 5.30 9.78 11.93
CA VAL A 135 4.87 10.91 11.08
C VAL A 135 4.17 12.00 11.90
N LYS A 136 3.64 11.68 13.08
CA LYS A 136 3.02 12.65 14.00
C LYS A 136 3.87 13.89 14.26
N LYS A 137 5.20 13.75 14.28
CA LYS A 137 6.16 14.84 14.57
C LYS A 137 6.78 15.46 13.31
N LEU A 138 6.37 15.03 12.11
CA LEU A 138 6.96 15.57 10.89
C LEU A 138 6.51 17.02 10.64
N ASN A 139 7.45 17.79 10.14
CA ASN A 139 7.36 19.22 9.83
C ASN A 139 6.25 19.48 8.78
N PRO A 140 5.56 20.65 8.79
CA PRO A 140 4.58 21.07 7.79
C PRO A 140 5.02 20.90 6.33
N CYS A 141 6.32 20.90 6.06
CA CYS A 141 6.88 20.62 4.72
C CYS A 141 6.39 19.28 4.14
N PHE A 142 6.23 18.23 4.97
CA PHE A 142 5.71 16.93 4.54
C PHE A 142 4.20 16.92 4.30
N ILE A 143 3.46 17.87 4.88
CA ILE A 143 2.01 18.01 4.64
C ILE A 143 1.77 18.42 3.18
N GLN A 144 2.66 19.21 2.62
CA GLN A 144 2.57 19.65 1.23
C GLN A 144 2.81 18.52 0.25
N LEU A 145 3.72 17.58 0.60
CA LEU A 145 3.93 16.32 -0.15
C LEU A 145 2.67 15.44 -0.20
N GLY A 146 1.81 15.54 0.82
CA GLY A 146 0.56 14.77 0.90
C GLY A 146 -0.64 15.35 0.15
N LYS A 147 -0.58 16.61 -0.33
CA LYS A 147 -1.74 17.26 -0.97
C LYS A 147 -2.09 16.72 -2.34
N ASN A 148 -1.09 16.39 -3.16
CA ASN A 148 -1.25 15.95 -4.55
C ASN A 148 -0.67 14.54 -4.73
N THR A 149 -1.17 13.57 -3.95
CA THR A 149 -0.66 12.19 -3.98
C THR A 149 -1.15 11.37 -5.17
N LEU A 150 -2.25 11.76 -5.80
CA LEU A 150 -2.83 11.02 -6.93
C LEU A 150 -1.86 10.92 -8.13
N PRO A 151 -1.24 12.03 -8.60
CA PRO A 151 -0.23 11.96 -9.66
C PRO A 151 0.97 11.07 -9.27
N VAL A 152 1.45 11.22 -8.04
CA VAL A 152 2.56 10.39 -7.53
C VAL A 152 2.18 8.92 -7.59
N TYR A 153 1.00 8.55 -7.10
CA TYR A 153 0.53 7.17 -7.09
C TYR A 153 0.39 6.58 -8.50
N LEU A 154 -0.12 7.35 -9.46
CA LEU A 154 -0.35 6.86 -10.82
C LEU A 154 0.92 6.82 -11.67
N LEU A 155 1.81 7.79 -11.51
CA LEU A 155 2.94 8.00 -12.42
C LEU A 155 4.28 7.47 -11.89
N HIS A 156 4.45 7.25 -10.57
CA HIS A 156 5.73 6.81 -10.01
C HIS A 156 6.23 5.51 -10.66
N GLY A 157 5.34 4.57 -10.99
CA GLY A 157 5.72 3.31 -11.61
C GLY A 157 6.43 3.49 -12.97
N PHE A 158 5.97 4.45 -13.78
CA PHE A 158 6.63 4.77 -15.05
C PHE A 158 8.02 5.36 -14.81
N VAL A 159 8.16 6.25 -13.83
CA VAL A 159 9.45 6.85 -13.48
C VAL A 159 10.43 5.79 -12.99
N VAL A 160 9.98 4.87 -12.12
CA VAL A 160 10.80 3.76 -11.61
C VAL A 160 11.28 2.85 -12.75
N VAL A 161 10.39 2.49 -13.69
CA VAL A 161 10.77 1.65 -14.85
C VAL A 161 11.78 2.38 -15.74
N LEU A 162 11.60 3.68 -16.00
CA LEU A 162 12.55 4.48 -16.78
C LEU A 162 13.91 4.53 -16.09
N ILE A 163 13.96 4.83 -14.79
CA ILE A 163 15.21 4.88 -14.02
C ILE A 163 15.90 3.52 -14.04
N ALA A 164 15.18 2.43 -13.77
CA ALA A 164 15.73 1.07 -13.77
C ALA A 164 16.25 0.63 -15.14
N HIS A 165 15.69 1.16 -16.24
CA HIS A 165 16.13 0.86 -17.59
C HIS A 165 17.42 1.60 -17.97
N TYR A 166 17.52 2.89 -17.64
CA TYR A 166 18.63 3.74 -18.05
C TYR A 166 19.81 3.77 -17.07
N PHE A 167 19.54 3.55 -15.78
CA PHE A 167 20.55 3.60 -14.71
C PHE A 167 20.83 2.21 -14.14
N LYS A 168 21.32 1.29 -14.99
CA LYS A 168 21.91 0.02 -14.52
C LYS A 168 23.37 0.29 -14.13
N LEU A 169 23.58 0.66 -12.90
CA LEU A 169 24.89 0.87 -12.33
C LEU A 169 25.18 -0.31 -11.38
N ASP A 170 26.22 -1.08 -11.69
CA ASP A 170 26.75 -2.11 -10.77
C ASP A 170 27.56 -1.39 -9.67
N LEU A 171 26.85 -0.81 -8.72
CA LEU A 171 27.42 -0.07 -7.61
C LEU A 171 27.35 -0.87 -6.32
N ASN A 172 28.07 -0.41 -5.29
CA ASN A 172 27.95 -0.97 -3.96
C ASN A 172 26.50 -0.80 -3.45
N ILE A 173 25.95 -1.84 -2.82
CA ILE A 173 24.56 -1.90 -2.34
C ILE A 173 24.15 -0.69 -1.49
N TYR A 174 25.06 -0.13 -0.69
CA TYR A 174 24.80 1.06 0.12
C TYR A 174 24.59 2.31 -0.74
N VAL A 175 25.33 2.42 -1.83
CA VAL A 175 25.22 3.52 -2.80
C VAL A 175 23.90 3.38 -3.58
N GLU A 176 23.55 2.17 -3.99
CA GLU A 176 22.26 1.89 -4.66
C GLU A 176 21.07 2.26 -3.78
N ILE A 177 21.09 1.89 -2.49
CA ILE A 177 20.05 2.27 -1.53
C ILE A 177 19.97 3.80 -1.40
N GLY A 178 21.11 4.47 -1.26
CA GLY A 178 21.17 5.93 -1.21
C GLY A 178 20.59 6.59 -2.45
N MET A 179 20.93 6.09 -3.63
CA MET A 179 20.38 6.57 -4.90
C MET A 179 18.87 6.31 -5.00
N CYS A 180 18.39 5.14 -4.61
CA CYS A 180 16.95 4.84 -4.59
C CYS A 180 16.17 5.81 -3.68
N ILE A 181 16.72 6.18 -2.52
CA ILE A 181 16.11 7.17 -1.62
C ILE A 181 16.05 8.54 -2.31
N VAL A 182 17.16 8.99 -2.88
CA VAL A 182 17.23 10.28 -3.58
C VAL A 182 16.23 10.33 -4.75
N TRP A 183 16.21 9.29 -5.59
CA TRP A 183 15.28 9.20 -6.72
C TRP A 183 13.82 9.15 -6.27
N SER A 184 13.53 8.46 -5.17
CA SER A 184 12.17 8.40 -4.62
C SER A 184 11.70 9.78 -4.15
N VAL A 185 12.56 10.53 -3.44
CA VAL A 185 12.25 11.89 -2.98
C VAL A 185 12.06 12.83 -4.17
N LEU A 186 12.96 12.78 -5.15
CA LEU A 186 12.88 13.61 -6.37
C LEU A 186 11.60 13.30 -7.16
N THR A 187 11.25 12.02 -7.33
CA THR A 187 10.02 11.60 -8.01
C THR A 187 8.79 12.12 -7.29
N CYS A 188 8.72 12.00 -5.96
CA CYS A 188 7.63 12.53 -5.17
C CYS A 188 7.54 14.06 -5.31
N TRP A 189 8.66 14.77 -5.20
CA TRP A 189 8.72 16.22 -5.31
C TRP A 189 8.30 16.71 -6.70
N LEU A 190 8.72 16.02 -7.76
CA LEU A 190 8.37 16.37 -9.14
C LEU A 190 6.88 16.13 -9.41
N LEU A 191 6.39 14.93 -9.10
CA LEU A 191 5.03 14.51 -9.45
C LEU A 191 3.94 15.15 -8.59
N GLN A 192 4.27 15.69 -7.41
CA GLN A 192 3.32 16.44 -6.57
C GLN A 192 2.95 17.83 -7.11
N GLN A 193 3.64 18.33 -8.15
CA GLN A 193 3.37 19.64 -8.73
C GLN A 193 1.93 19.74 -9.21
N GLN A 194 1.30 20.89 -9.00
CA GLN A 194 -0.11 21.15 -9.39
C GLN A 194 -0.38 20.90 -10.88
N PHE A 195 0.65 21.03 -11.71
CA PHE A 195 0.57 20.74 -13.14
C PHE A 195 0.08 19.31 -13.39
N PHE A 196 0.69 18.31 -12.77
CA PHE A 196 0.32 16.90 -12.96
C PHE A 196 -1.09 16.59 -12.45
N ASP A 197 -1.48 17.16 -11.31
CA ASP A 197 -2.85 17.01 -10.78
C ASP A 197 -3.88 17.61 -11.73
N THR A 198 -3.61 18.81 -12.26
CA THR A 198 -4.50 19.48 -13.20
C THR A 198 -4.64 18.71 -14.51
N VAL A 199 -3.54 18.17 -15.04
CA VAL A 199 -3.55 17.37 -16.27
C VAL A 199 -4.36 16.09 -16.06
N LEU A 200 -4.12 15.36 -14.98
CA LEU A 200 -4.85 14.12 -14.68
C LEU A 200 -6.35 14.36 -14.47
N ARG A 201 -6.73 15.43 -13.77
CA ARG A 201 -8.14 15.81 -13.59
C ARG A 201 -8.80 16.17 -14.91
N LYS A 202 -8.14 16.95 -15.77
CA LYS A 202 -8.64 17.28 -17.11
C LYS A 202 -8.81 16.04 -17.98
N MET A 203 -7.84 15.13 -17.95
CA MET A 203 -7.94 13.84 -18.66
C MET A 203 -9.11 13.00 -18.15
N SER A 204 -9.27 12.90 -16.84
CA SER A 204 -10.38 12.17 -16.21
C SER A 204 -11.74 12.75 -16.63
N LEU A 205 -11.90 14.07 -16.56
CA LEU A 205 -13.12 14.76 -17.01
C LEU A 205 -13.38 14.56 -18.51
N TRP A 206 -12.34 14.59 -19.32
CA TRP A 206 -12.47 14.35 -20.76
C TRP A 206 -12.94 12.91 -21.07
N LEU A 207 -12.39 11.92 -20.35
CA LEU A 207 -12.80 10.51 -20.48
C LEU A 207 -14.23 10.25 -19.96
N MET A 208 -14.70 11.03 -19.00
CA MET A 208 -16.05 10.88 -18.45
C MET A 208 -17.14 11.53 -19.31
N LYS A 209 -16.81 12.53 -20.15
CA LYS A 209 -17.78 13.20 -21.02
C LYS A 209 -18.65 12.26 -21.87
N PRO A 210 -18.12 11.19 -22.53
CA PRO A 210 -18.97 10.28 -23.28
C PRO A 210 -19.90 9.45 -22.38
N ILE A 211 -19.49 9.14 -21.13
CA ILE A 211 -20.28 8.37 -20.17
C ILE A 211 -21.45 9.18 -19.64
N GLU A 212 -21.24 10.49 -19.39
CA GLU A 212 -22.32 11.41 -19.00
C GLU A 212 -23.38 11.57 -20.10
N LYS A 213 -22.95 11.56 -21.39
CA LYS A 213 -23.86 11.58 -22.53
C LYS A 213 -24.72 10.32 -22.67
N LEU A 214 -24.26 9.18 -22.12
CA LEU A 214 -24.99 7.92 -22.10
C LEU A 214 -25.99 7.79 -20.93
N GLY A 215 -26.15 8.85 -20.11
CA GLY A 215 -27.13 8.87 -19.01
C GLY A 215 -26.80 7.96 -17.82
N LEU A 216 -25.61 7.39 -17.79
CA LEU A 216 -25.11 6.59 -16.65
C LEU A 216 -24.53 7.55 -15.61
N LYS A 217 -25.39 7.99 -14.67
CA LYS A 217 -24.98 8.71 -13.46
C LYS A 217 -24.61 7.75 -12.33
#